data_e1d8f9e8e897cd5729c9c61359bb5298
#
_entry.id   e1d8f9e8e897cd5729c9c61359bb5298
#
_cell.length_a   1.000
_cell.length_b   1.000
_cell.length_c   1.000
_cell.angle_alpha   90.00
_cell.angle_beta   90.00
_cell.angle_gamma   90.00
#
_symmetry.space_group_name_H-M   'P 1'
#
loop_
_entity.id
_entity.type
_entity.pdbx_description
1 polymer ?
#
loop_
_entity_poly.entity_id
_entity_poly.type
_entity_poly.pdbx_seq_one_letter_code
_entity_poly.pdbx_strand_id
1 'polypeptide(L)'
;MRKLDVYFNDNRAGVLTERVPGRDYTFNYDNSYLGSDGYSISATLPKRKEPYRSEPLFPFFSNLLPEGANRKVICRALRIDEKDLFGILSAMADKDFIGAVEIRKHKDD
;
A
#
# COMPACT_ATOMS: atom_id res chain seq x y z
N MET A 1 1.56 15.00 1.54
CA MET A 1 1.80 13.62 1.06
C MET A 1 1.12 12.62 1.99
N ARG A 2 0.43 11.67 1.41
CA ARG A 2 -0.19 10.60 2.21
C ARG A 2 0.74 9.39 2.24
N LYS A 3 0.82 8.73 3.39
CA LYS A 3 1.67 7.55 3.56
C LYS A 3 0.91 6.42 4.21
N LEU A 4 1.28 5.20 3.85
CA LEU A 4 0.75 3.98 4.45
C LEU A 4 1.91 3.03 4.73
N ASP A 5 1.82 2.31 5.85
CA ASP A 5 2.82 1.30 6.19
C ASP A 5 2.42 -0.03 5.56
N VAL A 6 3.41 -0.74 5.03
CA VAL A 6 3.21 -2.05 4.42
C VAL A 6 3.89 -3.08 5.31
N TYR A 7 3.10 -4.07 5.75
CA TYR A 7 3.57 -5.14 6.62
C TYR A 7 3.59 -6.46 5.87
N PHE A 8 4.52 -7.30 6.21
CA PHE A 8 4.60 -8.68 5.71
C PHE A 8 4.80 -9.60 6.91
N ASN A 9 3.84 -10.52 7.12
CA ASN A 9 3.85 -11.42 8.29
C ASN A 9 4.07 -10.67 9.60
N ASP A 10 3.31 -9.59 9.81
CA ASP A 10 3.36 -8.75 11.02
C ASP A 10 4.64 -7.95 11.21
N ASN A 11 5.54 -7.95 10.23
CA ASN A 11 6.75 -7.13 10.26
C ASN A 11 6.62 -5.99 9.28
N ARG A 12 6.89 -4.77 9.72
CA ARG A 12 6.85 -3.62 8.82
C ARG A 12 7.92 -3.78 7.75
N ALA A 13 7.47 -3.90 6.50
CA ALA A 13 8.38 -4.09 5.37
C ALA A 13 8.81 -2.76 4.75
N GLY A 14 7.91 -1.78 4.72
CA GLY A 14 8.23 -0.50 4.11
C GLY A 14 7.08 0.48 4.15
N VAL A 15 7.22 1.56 3.38
CA VAL A 15 6.25 2.66 3.33
C VAL A 15 5.88 2.96 1.89
N LEU A 16 4.57 3.01 1.66
CA LEU A 16 4.00 3.45 0.39
C LEU A 16 3.62 4.93 0.54
N THR A 17 4.12 5.77 -0.34
CA THR A 17 3.87 7.21 -0.30
C THR A 17 3.19 7.67 -1.58
N GLU A 18 2.13 8.46 -1.44
CA GLU A 18 1.54 9.20 -2.54
C GLU A 18 2.14 10.61 -2.51
N ARG A 19 3.02 10.91 -3.44
CA ARG A 19 3.74 12.20 -3.44
C ARG A 19 2.88 13.34 -4.00
N VAL A 20 2.10 13.03 -5.02
CA VAL A 20 1.16 13.98 -5.62
C VAL A 20 -0.20 13.29 -5.66
N PRO A 21 -1.28 13.95 -5.22
CA PRO A 21 -2.61 13.32 -5.20
C PRO A 21 -2.97 12.69 -6.55
N GLY A 22 -3.28 11.39 -6.51
CA GLY A 22 -3.69 10.65 -7.69
C GLY A 22 -2.55 10.21 -8.61
N ARG A 23 -1.32 10.55 -8.29
CA ARG A 23 -0.16 10.15 -9.11
C ARG A 23 1.13 10.27 -8.33
N ASP A 24 2.22 9.77 -8.92
CA ASP A 24 3.58 9.84 -8.36
C ASP A 24 3.66 9.15 -7.00
N TYR A 25 3.73 7.82 -7.06
CA TYR A 25 3.84 6.97 -5.88
C TYR A 25 5.25 6.44 -5.72
N THR A 26 5.68 6.26 -4.46
CA THR A 26 6.94 5.59 -4.15
C THR A 26 6.70 4.49 -3.13
N PHE A 27 7.47 3.43 -3.23
CA PHE A 27 7.54 2.39 -2.20
C PHE A 27 8.99 2.19 -1.78
N ASN A 28 9.23 2.34 -0.48
CA ASN A 28 10.56 2.15 0.10
C ASN A 28 10.52 1.02 1.10
N TYR A 29 11.42 0.05 0.95
CA TYR A 29 11.63 -0.95 2.00
C TYR A 29 12.35 -0.31 3.18
N ASP A 30 11.97 -0.71 4.40
CA ASP A 30 12.68 -0.30 5.60
C ASP A 30 14.06 -0.97 5.64
N ASN A 31 15.08 -0.22 6.11
CA ASN A 31 16.43 -0.77 6.21
C ASN A 31 16.48 -2.01 7.11
N SER A 32 15.74 -2.00 8.21
CA SER A 32 15.66 -3.15 9.11
C SER A 32 15.06 -4.36 8.44
N TYR A 33 14.06 -4.16 7.58
CA TYR A 33 13.45 -5.26 6.84
C TYR A 33 14.39 -5.82 5.77
N LEU A 34 15.15 -4.94 5.12
CA LEU A 34 16.14 -5.36 4.12
C LEU A 34 17.22 -6.27 4.73
N GLY A 35 17.58 -6.02 5.98
CA GLY A 35 18.56 -6.84 6.69
C GLY A 35 17.99 -8.10 7.32
N SER A 36 16.69 -8.32 7.21
CA SER A 36 16.02 -9.49 7.80
C SER A 36 15.92 -10.63 6.79
N ASP A 37 15.43 -11.77 7.26
CA ASP A 37 15.16 -12.94 6.41
C ASP A 37 13.79 -12.85 5.72
N GLY A 38 13.05 -11.74 5.91
CA GLY A 38 11.73 -11.55 5.32
C GLY A 38 11.76 -11.54 3.81
N TYR A 39 10.71 -12.05 3.20
CA TYR A 39 10.58 -12.08 1.74
C TYR A 39 10.22 -10.72 1.18
N SER A 40 10.51 -10.53 -0.11
CA SER A 40 9.94 -9.40 -0.87
C SER A 40 8.43 -9.44 -0.77
N ILE A 41 7.79 -8.27 -0.67
CA ILE A 41 6.32 -8.22 -0.57
C ILE A 41 5.64 -8.72 -1.84
N SER A 42 6.36 -8.68 -2.97
CA SER A 42 5.87 -9.12 -4.27
C SER A 42 7.06 -9.47 -5.16
N ALA A 43 6.85 -10.41 -6.08
CA ALA A 43 7.85 -10.73 -7.09
C ALA A 43 8.18 -9.52 -7.96
N THR A 44 7.23 -8.59 -8.12
CA THR A 44 7.43 -7.35 -8.91
C THR A 44 8.12 -6.24 -8.13
N LEU A 45 8.29 -6.41 -6.82
CA LEU A 45 8.93 -5.43 -5.93
C LEU A 45 9.99 -6.12 -5.09
N PRO A 46 11.08 -6.65 -5.70
CA PRO A 46 12.15 -7.29 -4.93
C PRO A 46 12.77 -6.35 -3.91
N LYS A 47 13.28 -6.90 -2.82
CA LYS A 47 13.95 -6.10 -1.79
C LYS A 47 15.14 -5.37 -2.39
N ARG A 48 15.21 -4.06 -2.16
CA ARG A 48 16.35 -3.22 -2.57
C ARG A 48 16.33 -1.92 -1.78
N LYS A 49 17.47 -1.25 -1.70
CA LYS A 49 17.59 0.02 -0.97
C LYS A 49 16.92 1.17 -1.71
N GLU A 50 17.03 1.19 -3.04
CA GLU A 50 16.50 2.28 -3.86
C GLU A 50 14.98 2.23 -3.85
N PRO A 51 14.33 3.39 -3.73
CA PRO A 51 12.87 3.42 -3.78
C PRO A 51 12.36 3.00 -5.16
N TYR A 52 11.18 2.40 -5.16
CA TYR A 52 10.41 2.17 -6.38
C TYR A 52 9.54 3.38 -6.63
N ARG A 53 9.40 3.76 -7.89
CA ARG A 53 8.55 4.90 -8.28
C ARG A 53 7.61 4.48 -9.39
N SER A 54 6.39 5.03 -9.35
CA SER A 54 5.38 4.78 -10.37
C SER A 54 4.44 5.96 -10.44
N GLU A 55 4.08 6.41 -11.64
CA GLU A 55 3.06 7.46 -11.77
C GLU A 55 1.69 6.95 -11.36
N PRO A 56 1.19 5.82 -11.89
CA PRO A 56 -0.01 5.22 -11.33
C PRO A 56 0.33 4.43 -10.08
N LEU A 57 -0.67 4.12 -9.27
CA LEU A 57 -0.46 3.23 -8.14
C LEU A 57 0.07 1.89 -8.65
N PHE A 58 1.07 1.35 -7.96
CA PHE A 58 1.66 0.07 -8.34
C PHE A 58 0.58 -0.99 -8.48
N PRO A 59 0.61 -1.82 -9.56
CA PRO A 59 -0.39 -2.87 -9.75
C PRO A 59 -0.53 -3.79 -8.53
N PHE A 60 0.58 -4.10 -7.85
CA PHE A 60 0.54 -4.92 -6.65
C PHE A 60 -0.44 -4.34 -5.61
N PHE A 61 -0.40 -3.02 -5.40
CA PHE A 61 -1.27 -2.37 -4.41
C PHE A 61 -2.69 -2.19 -4.93
N SER A 62 -2.85 -1.84 -6.20
CA SER A 62 -4.19 -1.69 -6.77
C SER A 62 -4.94 -3.03 -6.80
N ASN A 63 -4.23 -4.14 -6.93
CA ASN A 63 -4.84 -5.47 -6.92
C ASN A 63 -5.34 -5.90 -5.53
N LEU A 64 -4.96 -5.18 -4.47
CA LEU A 64 -5.51 -5.41 -3.13
C LEU A 64 -6.88 -4.78 -2.93
N LEU A 65 -7.29 -3.92 -3.84
CA LEU A 65 -8.54 -3.17 -3.71
C LEU A 65 -9.73 -3.98 -4.18
N PRO A 66 -10.93 -3.74 -3.61
CA PRO A 66 -12.14 -4.34 -4.14
C PRO A 66 -12.40 -3.87 -5.56
N GLU A 67 -13.11 -4.66 -6.34
CA GLU A 67 -13.38 -4.37 -7.74
C GLU A 67 -14.89 -4.29 -8.01
N GLY A 68 -15.24 -3.65 -9.12
CA GLY A 68 -16.59 -3.60 -9.64
C GLY A 68 -17.61 -3.05 -8.66
N ALA A 69 -18.71 -3.77 -8.51
CA ALA A 69 -19.82 -3.35 -7.64
C ALA A 69 -19.39 -3.19 -6.17
N ASN A 70 -18.46 -4.04 -5.71
CA ASN A 70 -17.96 -3.96 -4.34
C ASN A 70 -17.24 -2.64 -4.08
N ARG A 71 -16.44 -2.19 -5.06
CA ARG A 71 -15.76 -0.89 -4.95
C ARG A 71 -16.78 0.24 -4.88
N LYS A 72 -17.82 0.21 -5.72
CA LYS A 72 -18.86 1.24 -5.73
C LYS A 72 -19.58 1.32 -4.39
N VAL A 73 -19.95 0.17 -3.83
CA VAL A 73 -20.64 0.12 -2.55
C VAL A 73 -19.78 0.71 -1.43
N ILE A 74 -18.51 0.30 -1.35
CA ILE A 74 -17.59 0.78 -0.31
C ILE A 74 -17.34 2.27 -0.45
N CYS A 75 -17.08 2.74 -1.67
CA CYS A 75 -16.81 4.16 -1.90
C CYS A 75 -18.01 5.03 -1.58
N ARG A 76 -19.21 4.55 -1.91
CA ARG A 76 -20.43 5.28 -1.56
C ARG A 76 -20.64 5.35 -0.05
N ALA A 77 -20.44 4.22 0.63
CA ALA A 77 -20.63 4.15 2.08
C ALA A 77 -19.63 5.03 2.84
N LEU A 78 -18.38 5.08 2.37
CA LEU A 78 -17.31 5.83 3.01
C LEU A 78 -17.10 7.22 2.43
N ARG A 79 -17.88 7.59 1.40
CA ARG A 79 -17.78 8.87 0.70
C ARG A 79 -16.38 9.12 0.12
N ILE A 80 -15.84 8.12 -0.54
CA ILE A 80 -14.53 8.17 -1.20
C ILE A 80 -14.77 8.11 -2.71
N ASP A 81 -14.02 8.93 -3.46
CA ASP A 81 -14.06 8.88 -4.92
C ASP A 81 -13.51 7.52 -5.39
N GLU A 82 -14.22 6.85 -6.29
CA GLU A 82 -13.80 5.55 -6.84
C GLU A 82 -12.44 5.63 -7.54
N LYS A 83 -12.04 6.81 -7.98
CA LYS A 83 -10.76 7.04 -8.65
C LYS A 83 -9.62 7.29 -7.66
N ASP A 84 -9.94 7.56 -6.41
CA ASP A 84 -8.94 7.79 -5.37
C ASP A 84 -8.49 6.46 -4.78
N LEU A 85 -7.64 5.74 -5.52
CA LEU A 85 -7.19 4.40 -5.14
C LEU A 85 -6.45 4.41 -3.80
N PHE A 86 -5.61 5.40 -3.58
CA PHE A 86 -4.88 5.52 -2.31
C PHE A 86 -5.84 5.76 -1.14
N GLY A 87 -6.88 6.57 -1.36
CA GLY A 87 -7.91 6.80 -0.35
C GLY A 87 -8.66 5.52 0.02
N ILE A 88 -8.98 4.69 -0.97
CA ILE A 88 -9.63 3.40 -0.73
C ILE A 88 -8.70 2.49 0.09
N LEU A 89 -7.44 2.44 -0.30
CA LEU A 89 -6.44 1.63 0.41
C LEU A 89 -6.29 2.10 1.86
N SER A 90 -6.28 3.42 2.09
CA SER A 90 -6.23 4.00 3.42
C SER A 90 -7.44 3.63 4.27
N ALA A 91 -8.62 3.58 3.65
CA ALA A 91 -9.85 3.21 4.35
C ALA A 91 -9.84 1.73 4.76
N MET A 92 -9.12 0.89 4.02
CA MET A 92 -8.97 -0.53 4.34
C MET A 92 -7.87 -0.79 5.36
N ALA A 93 -7.01 0.20 5.63
CA ALA A 93 -5.87 0.02 6.51
C ALA A 93 -6.26 -0.50 7.89
N ASP A 94 -5.42 -1.35 8.46
CA ASP A 94 -5.58 -1.98 9.78
C ASP A 94 -6.73 -3.01 9.87
N LYS A 95 -7.35 -3.34 8.73
CA LYS A 95 -8.46 -4.29 8.70
C LYS A 95 -8.51 -5.03 7.37
N ASP A 96 -9.36 -5.65 6.92
CA ASP A 96 -9.77 -6.20 5.61
C ASP A 96 -8.67 -6.81 4.71
N PHE A 97 -7.53 -7.23 5.25
CA PHE A 97 -6.50 -7.90 4.45
C PHE A 97 -6.39 -9.36 4.83
N ILE A 98 -6.31 -10.21 3.81
CA ILE A 98 -6.14 -11.64 3.94
C ILE A 98 -4.78 -12.01 3.33
N GLY A 99 -3.99 -12.79 4.07
CA GLY A 99 -2.68 -13.21 3.60
C GLY A 99 -1.55 -12.51 4.34
N ALA A 100 -0.34 -12.63 3.79
CA ALA A 100 0.86 -12.15 4.46
C ALA A 100 1.02 -10.64 4.42
N VAL A 101 0.55 -10.00 3.34
CA VAL A 101 0.69 -8.56 3.17
C VAL A 101 -0.49 -7.83 3.78
N GLU A 102 -0.19 -6.84 4.62
CA GLU A 102 -1.21 -5.98 5.23
C GLU A 102 -0.82 -4.53 5.06
N ILE A 103 -1.82 -3.67 4.92
CA ILE A 103 -1.64 -2.23 4.90
C ILE A 103 -2.10 -1.68 6.24
N ARG A 104 -1.29 -0.83 6.86
CA ARG A 104 -1.62 -0.20 8.14
C ARG A 104 -1.41 1.30 8.03
N LYS A 105 -2.10 2.04 8.89
CA LYS A 105 -1.92 3.50 8.94
C LYS A 105 -0.47 3.82 9.28
N HIS A 106 0.07 4.83 8.60
CA HIS A 106 1.44 5.25 8.82
C HIS A 106 1.62 5.77 10.24
N LYS A 107 2.67 5.29 10.91
CA LYS A 107 3.06 5.77 12.24
C LYS A 107 4.33 6.58 12.10
N ASP A 108 4.24 7.85 12.50
CA ASP A 108 5.42 8.71 12.61
C ASP A 108 6.19 8.32 13.87
N ASP A 109 7.48 8.09 13.70
CA ASP A 109 8.37 7.83 14.81
C ASP A 109 8.90 9.12 15.39
#